data_5408b804e89ddeb41d598faa50306d6c
#
_entry.id   5408b804e89ddeb41d598faa50306d6c
#
_cell.length_a   1.000
_cell.length_b   1.000
_cell.length_c   1.000
_cell.angle_alpha   90.00
_cell.angle_beta   90.00
_cell.angle_gamma   90.00
#
_symmetry.space_group_name_H-M   'P 1'
#
loop_
_entity.id
_entity.type
_entity.pdbx_description
1 polymer ?
#
loop_
_entity_poly.entity_id
_entity_poly.type
_entity_poly.pdbx_seq_one_letter_code
_entity_poly.pdbx_strand_id
1 'polypeptide(L)'
;MSGKPAARQGDMTQYGGPVPELVALLDNLERELNAGRVSEQSRQWLAQCGLTPEQMKNQMAPAYTPARKIHLYHCDHRGLPLALIDVKGRIAWRAEFDEWGNMLRENNPDNLQQLIRLPGQQYDEESGLHYNRHRYYDPGQGRYITQDPTGLAGGLNPYVYALNPVSWTDPLGLEQFLFSNADEAGLFAIKMCNADSIENNLEYGGLICKKDENYFYTGPLKGNLAGVNPYKAACPDDSKRVGVYHTHGYFSDTEGNKVLKGNDAYDSLHFSPQDKSSADFFAKGEKEYSSYLGTPESTYFKYNPKTQKVSEMK
;
A
#
# COMPACT_ATOMS: atom_id res chain seq x y z
N MET A 1 12.09 -37.31 -3.11
CA MET A 1 12.46 -36.04 -2.46
C MET A 1 13.73 -35.55 -3.12
N SER A 2 13.65 -34.53 -3.98
CA SER A 2 14.82 -33.93 -4.60
C SER A 2 15.47 -33.02 -3.56
N GLY A 3 16.57 -33.51 -2.95
CA GLY A 3 17.33 -32.69 -2.01
C GLY A 3 17.91 -31.49 -2.75
N LYS A 4 17.39 -30.29 -2.47
CA LYS A 4 18.06 -29.05 -2.85
C LYS A 4 19.43 -29.02 -2.16
N PRO A 5 20.51 -28.57 -2.81
CA PRO A 5 21.80 -28.40 -2.16
C PRO A 5 21.65 -27.50 -0.94
N ALA A 6 22.36 -27.80 0.15
CA ALA A 6 22.25 -27.12 1.43
C ALA A 6 22.56 -25.61 1.38
N ALA A 7 23.29 -25.17 0.39
CA ALA A 7 23.52 -23.75 0.10
C ALA A 7 23.94 -23.57 -1.37
N ARG A 8 23.57 -22.43 -1.97
CA ARG A 8 24.06 -21.97 -3.27
C ARG A 8 24.82 -20.67 -3.09
N GLN A 9 25.72 -20.37 -4.03
CA GLN A 9 26.36 -19.06 -4.06
C GLN A 9 25.28 -17.96 -4.10
N GLY A 10 25.28 -17.06 -3.11
CA GLY A 10 24.26 -16.04 -2.94
C GLY A 10 23.08 -16.42 -2.04
N ASP A 11 22.99 -17.66 -1.53
CA ASP A 11 21.99 -18.01 -0.54
C ASP A 11 22.24 -17.21 0.76
N MET A 12 21.17 -16.63 1.28
CA MET A 12 21.21 -15.87 2.53
C MET A 12 21.11 -16.79 3.73
N THR A 13 21.90 -16.54 4.77
CA THR A 13 21.68 -17.15 6.06
C THR A 13 20.39 -16.58 6.70
N GLN A 14 19.83 -17.27 7.68
CA GLN A 14 18.68 -16.74 8.45
C GLN A 14 18.98 -15.39 9.15
N TYR A 15 20.23 -14.93 9.12
CA TYR A 15 20.69 -13.65 9.69
C TYR A 15 21.07 -12.62 8.62
N GLY A 16 20.77 -12.87 7.33
CA GLY A 16 20.78 -11.84 6.31
C GLY A 16 22.07 -11.66 5.50
N GLY A 17 22.90 -12.66 5.32
CA GLY A 17 24.04 -12.58 4.40
C GLY A 17 24.82 -13.90 4.26
N PRO A 18 25.54 -14.13 3.16
CA PRO A 18 26.42 -15.27 3.01
C PRO A 18 27.58 -15.14 4.01
N VAL A 19 27.97 -16.26 4.63
CA VAL A 19 29.19 -16.30 5.48
C VAL A 19 30.40 -16.13 4.57
N PRO A 20 31.24 -15.09 4.72
CA PRO A 20 32.34 -14.80 3.79
C PRO A 20 33.31 -15.98 3.61
N GLU A 21 33.55 -16.72 4.67
CA GLU A 21 34.42 -17.91 4.64
C GLU A 21 33.81 -19.05 3.82
N LEU A 22 32.51 -19.25 3.89
CA LEU A 22 31.81 -20.25 3.09
C LEU A 22 31.78 -19.88 1.60
N VAL A 23 31.57 -18.61 1.30
CA VAL A 23 31.62 -18.11 -0.09
C VAL A 23 33.04 -18.33 -0.68
N ALA A 24 34.09 -17.93 0.05
CA ALA A 24 35.47 -18.12 -0.40
C ALA A 24 35.83 -19.60 -0.60
N LEU A 25 35.33 -20.48 0.27
CA LEU A 25 35.51 -21.92 0.14
C LEU A 25 34.82 -22.47 -1.10
N LEU A 26 33.57 -22.07 -1.34
CA LEU A 26 32.80 -22.50 -2.51
C LEU A 26 33.43 -22.01 -3.83
N ASP A 27 33.87 -20.74 -3.88
CA ASP A 27 34.55 -20.16 -5.03
C ASP A 27 35.90 -20.86 -5.33
N ASN A 28 36.60 -21.28 -4.27
CA ASN A 28 37.84 -22.05 -4.43
C ASN A 28 37.57 -23.47 -4.96
N LEU A 29 36.57 -24.12 -4.38
CA LEU A 29 36.15 -25.47 -4.80
C LEU A 29 35.68 -25.46 -6.26
N GLU A 30 34.90 -24.45 -6.67
CA GLU A 30 34.47 -24.29 -8.04
C GLU A 30 35.64 -24.15 -9.01
N ARG A 31 36.66 -23.33 -8.67
CA ARG A 31 37.86 -23.18 -9.47
C ARG A 31 38.67 -24.51 -9.59
N GLU A 32 38.80 -25.24 -8.49
CA GLU A 32 39.48 -26.54 -8.47
C GLU A 32 38.76 -27.58 -9.30
N LEU A 33 37.42 -27.66 -9.22
CA LEU A 33 36.60 -28.58 -9.99
C LEU A 33 36.66 -28.27 -11.50
N ASN A 34 36.60 -27.00 -11.86
CA ASN A 34 36.70 -26.55 -13.24
C ASN A 34 38.10 -26.79 -13.83
N ALA A 35 39.15 -26.67 -13.00
CA ALA A 35 40.54 -26.98 -13.41
C ALA A 35 40.85 -28.49 -13.46
N GLY A 36 39.94 -29.35 -13.01
CA GLY A 36 40.13 -30.80 -12.90
C GLY A 36 41.17 -31.23 -11.85
N ARG A 37 41.55 -30.33 -10.95
CA ARG A 37 42.52 -30.55 -9.87
C ARG A 37 41.92 -30.16 -8.52
N VAL A 38 41.38 -31.13 -7.81
CA VAL A 38 40.77 -30.93 -6.50
C VAL A 38 41.80 -31.20 -5.41
N SER A 39 42.06 -30.24 -4.54
CA SER A 39 42.99 -30.33 -3.42
C SER A 39 42.52 -31.40 -2.42
N GLU A 40 43.46 -31.91 -1.62
CA GLU A 40 43.17 -32.90 -0.58
C GLU A 40 42.20 -32.29 0.48
N GLN A 41 42.38 -31.03 0.80
CA GLN A 41 41.49 -30.31 1.75
C GLN A 41 40.07 -30.26 1.19
N SER A 42 39.87 -29.90 -0.06
CA SER A 42 38.55 -29.89 -0.70
C SER A 42 37.92 -31.28 -0.80
N ARG A 43 38.73 -32.34 -1.04
CA ARG A 43 38.24 -33.73 -1.01
C ARG A 43 37.74 -34.14 0.37
N GLN A 44 38.49 -33.82 1.41
CA GLN A 44 38.13 -34.15 2.77
C GLN A 44 36.83 -33.41 3.20
N TRP A 45 36.72 -32.14 2.80
CA TRP A 45 35.50 -31.38 3.06
C TRP A 45 34.28 -31.94 2.32
N LEU A 46 34.42 -32.27 1.04
CA LEU A 46 33.36 -32.92 0.27
C LEU A 46 32.97 -34.28 0.88
N ALA A 47 33.93 -35.08 1.32
CA ALA A 47 33.65 -36.35 2.00
C ALA A 47 32.88 -36.17 3.30
N GLN A 48 33.18 -35.15 4.09
CA GLN A 48 32.40 -34.78 5.28
C GLN A 48 30.95 -34.39 4.94
N CYS A 49 30.75 -33.79 3.76
CA CYS A 49 29.40 -33.45 3.25
C CYS A 49 28.72 -34.67 2.56
N GLY A 50 29.37 -35.84 2.49
CA GLY A 50 28.81 -37.02 1.83
C GLY A 50 28.83 -36.94 0.30
N LEU A 51 29.71 -36.10 -0.29
CA LEU A 51 29.80 -35.85 -1.71
C LEU A 51 31.17 -36.28 -2.29
N THR A 52 31.18 -36.70 -3.55
CA THR A 52 32.42 -36.82 -4.35
C THR A 52 32.62 -35.56 -5.22
N PRO A 53 33.86 -35.29 -5.68
CA PRO A 53 34.12 -34.21 -6.64
C PRO A 53 33.23 -34.27 -7.89
N GLU A 54 33.01 -35.49 -8.44
CA GLU A 54 32.14 -35.70 -9.60
C GLU A 54 30.69 -35.41 -9.30
N GLN A 55 30.18 -35.83 -8.14
CA GLN A 55 28.82 -35.53 -7.70
C GLN A 55 28.63 -34.02 -7.52
N MET A 56 29.59 -33.34 -6.90
CA MET A 56 29.54 -31.89 -6.74
C MET A 56 29.57 -31.19 -8.11
N LYS A 57 30.47 -31.59 -9.01
CA LYS A 57 30.55 -31.03 -10.36
C LYS A 57 29.26 -31.22 -11.16
N ASN A 58 28.57 -32.35 -11.00
CA ASN A 58 27.28 -32.61 -11.65
C ASN A 58 26.12 -31.82 -11.01
N GLN A 59 26.26 -31.42 -9.74
CA GLN A 59 25.28 -30.57 -9.04
C GLN A 59 25.53 -29.08 -9.25
N MET A 60 26.75 -28.69 -9.59
CA MET A 60 27.04 -27.33 -10.01
C MET A 60 26.34 -27.09 -11.34
N ALA A 61 25.28 -26.33 -11.33
CA ALA A 61 24.68 -25.86 -12.57
C ALA A 61 25.77 -25.14 -13.37
N PRO A 62 25.93 -25.43 -14.68
CA PRO A 62 26.82 -24.63 -15.50
C PRO A 62 26.50 -23.17 -15.24
N ALA A 63 27.52 -22.30 -15.12
CA ALA A 63 27.34 -20.88 -14.97
C ALA A 63 26.60 -20.38 -16.22
N TYR A 64 25.29 -20.56 -16.21
CA TYR A 64 24.41 -20.07 -17.27
C TYR A 64 24.35 -18.55 -17.08
N THR A 65 25.19 -17.87 -17.83
CA THR A 65 25.03 -16.43 -18.01
C THR A 65 24.07 -16.27 -19.18
N PRO A 66 22.78 -16.05 -18.91
CA PRO A 66 21.81 -15.83 -19.97
C PRO A 66 22.23 -14.62 -20.78
N ALA A 67 22.18 -14.74 -22.11
CA ALA A 67 22.39 -13.59 -22.97
C ALA A 67 21.45 -12.48 -22.52
N ARG A 68 22.00 -11.31 -22.13
CA ARG A 68 21.18 -10.16 -21.68
C ARG A 68 20.24 -9.76 -22.81
N LYS A 69 18.95 -9.86 -22.58
CA LYS A 69 17.89 -9.35 -23.44
C LYS A 69 17.30 -8.11 -22.79
N ILE A 70 17.24 -7.02 -23.53
CA ILE A 70 16.64 -5.77 -23.08
C ILE A 70 15.25 -5.71 -23.66
N HIS A 71 14.26 -5.46 -22.80
CA HIS A 71 12.88 -5.17 -23.19
C HIS A 71 12.45 -3.85 -22.56
N LEU A 72 11.69 -3.09 -23.32
CA LEU A 72 11.04 -1.86 -22.85
C LEU A 72 9.64 -2.22 -22.35
N TYR A 73 9.28 -1.72 -21.19
CA TYR A 73 7.93 -1.82 -20.65
C TYR A 73 7.03 -0.82 -21.33
N HIS A 74 5.89 -1.29 -21.83
CA HIS A 74 4.74 -0.47 -22.16
C HIS A 74 3.69 -0.69 -21.07
N CYS A 75 3.37 0.35 -20.30
CA CYS A 75 2.46 0.28 -19.16
C CYS A 75 1.21 1.13 -19.40
N ASP A 76 0.15 0.85 -18.64
CA ASP A 76 -0.99 1.75 -18.52
C ASP A 76 -0.62 3.00 -17.67
N HIS A 77 -1.59 3.90 -17.47
CA HIS A 77 -1.42 5.13 -16.70
C HIS A 77 -1.13 4.90 -15.21
N ARG A 78 -1.40 3.70 -14.66
CA ARG A 78 -1.09 3.30 -13.28
C ARG A 78 0.31 2.69 -13.16
N GLY A 79 0.96 2.36 -14.26
CA GLY A 79 2.23 1.65 -14.28
C GLY A 79 2.10 0.12 -14.37
N LEU A 80 0.90 -0.42 -14.64
CA LEU A 80 0.71 -1.85 -14.88
C LEU A 80 1.30 -2.22 -16.26
N PRO A 81 2.24 -3.19 -16.35
CA PRO A 81 2.81 -3.63 -17.61
C PRO A 81 1.75 -4.27 -18.51
N LEU A 82 1.61 -3.75 -19.73
CA LEU A 82 0.73 -4.29 -20.77
C LEU A 82 1.51 -5.01 -21.88
N ALA A 83 2.76 -4.63 -22.14
CA ALA A 83 3.62 -5.29 -23.09
C ALA A 83 5.10 -5.12 -22.76
N LEU A 84 5.91 -6.08 -23.23
CA LEU A 84 7.35 -6.01 -23.31
C LEU A 84 7.76 -5.95 -24.77
N ILE A 85 8.52 -4.92 -25.13
CA ILE A 85 8.95 -4.64 -26.50
C ILE A 85 10.46 -4.83 -26.57
N ASP A 86 10.93 -5.66 -27.50
CA ASP A 86 12.35 -5.89 -27.71
C ASP A 86 13.03 -4.71 -28.43
N VAL A 87 14.35 -4.74 -28.51
CA VAL A 87 15.16 -3.67 -29.17
C VAL A 87 14.90 -3.51 -30.67
N LYS A 88 14.17 -4.45 -31.28
CA LYS A 88 13.75 -4.38 -32.69
C LYS A 88 12.33 -3.85 -32.86
N GLY A 89 11.66 -3.48 -31.79
CA GLY A 89 10.28 -3.01 -31.79
C GLY A 89 9.24 -4.13 -31.85
N ARG A 90 9.62 -5.40 -31.70
CA ARG A 90 8.70 -6.53 -31.67
C ARG A 90 8.11 -6.72 -30.26
N ILE A 91 6.84 -7.00 -30.19
CA ILE A 91 6.18 -7.36 -28.91
C ILE A 91 6.61 -8.79 -28.55
N ALA A 92 7.40 -8.93 -27.49
CA ALA A 92 7.90 -10.20 -26.97
C ALA A 92 6.95 -10.82 -25.92
N TRP A 93 6.15 -9.99 -25.26
CA TRP A 93 5.11 -10.37 -24.33
C TRP A 93 4.02 -9.30 -24.30
N ARG A 94 2.76 -9.69 -24.15
CA ARG A 94 1.65 -8.78 -23.88
C ARG A 94 0.57 -9.46 -23.06
N ALA A 95 -0.13 -8.69 -22.24
CA ALA A 95 -1.29 -9.15 -21.48
C ALA A 95 -2.41 -8.11 -21.43
N GLU A 96 -3.62 -8.60 -21.18
CA GLU A 96 -4.82 -7.80 -20.91
C GLU A 96 -5.24 -8.09 -19.47
N PHE A 97 -5.58 -7.05 -18.74
CA PHE A 97 -5.97 -7.13 -17.33
C PHE A 97 -7.31 -6.45 -17.12
N ASP A 98 -8.03 -6.88 -16.08
CA ASP A 98 -9.14 -6.12 -15.55
C ASP A 98 -8.65 -4.96 -14.65
N GLU A 99 -9.59 -4.20 -14.09
CA GLU A 99 -9.29 -3.07 -13.21
C GLU A 99 -8.59 -3.46 -11.91
N TRP A 100 -8.77 -4.70 -11.44
CA TRP A 100 -8.18 -5.24 -10.21
C TRP A 100 -6.81 -5.88 -10.44
N GLY A 101 -6.37 -5.98 -11.69
CA GLY A 101 -5.09 -6.57 -12.04
C GLY A 101 -5.13 -8.08 -12.29
N ASN A 102 -6.33 -8.68 -12.43
CA ASN A 102 -6.43 -10.05 -12.92
C ASN A 102 -6.01 -10.10 -14.39
N MET A 103 -5.14 -11.04 -14.72
CA MET A 103 -4.74 -11.26 -16.10
C MET A 103 -5.85 -12.04 -16.85
N LEU A 104 -6.49 -11.37 -17.81
CA LEU A 104 -7.57 -11.92 -18.61
C LEU A 104 -7.05 -12.72 -19.81
N ARG A 105 -5.96 -12.23 -20.41
CA ARG A 105 -5.31 -12.86 -21.57
C ARG A 105 -3.82 -12.59 -21.54
N GLU A 106 -3.05 -13.56 -22.04
CA GLU A 106 -1.60 -13.45 -22.23
C GLU A 106 -1.22 -13.93 -23.63
N ASN A 107 -0.26 -13.24 -24.24
CA ASN A 107 0.47 -13.71 -25.44
C ASN A 107 1.96 -13.60 -25.14
N ASN A 108 2.62 -14.74 -24.99
CA ASN A 108 4.01 -14.87 -24.53
C ASN A 108 4.80 -15.82 -25.44
N PRO A 109 5.05 -15.45 -26.70
CA PRO A 109 5.73 -16.32 -27.64
C PRO A 109 7.18 -16.63 -27.28
N ASP A 110 7.82 -15.79 -26.49
CA ASP A 110 9.21 -15.93 -26.07
C ASP A 110 9.35 -16.59 -24.69
N ASN A 111 8.26 -17.02 -24.08
CA ASN A 111 8.22 -17.68 -22.77
C ASN A 111 8.91 -16.81 -21.67
N LEU A 112 8.68 -15.52 -21.68
CA LEU A 112 9.25 -14.58 -20.73
C LEU A 112 8.53 -14.70 -19.39
N GLN A 113 9.29 -14.72 -18.29
CA GLN A 113 8.75 -14.66 -16.96
C GLN A 113 8.47 -13.20 -16.59
N GLN A 114 7.18 -12.79 -16.68
CA GLN A 114 6.75 -11.44 -16.35
C GLN A 114 5.84 -11.47 -15.13
N LEU A 115 6.43 -11.17 -13.98
CA LEU A 115 5.76 -11.24 -12.67
C LEU A 115 5.28 -9.88 -12.14
N ILE A 116 5.74 -8.77 -12.72
CA ILE A 116 5.34 -7.43 -12.25
C ILE A 116 3.85 -7.22 -12.56
N ARG A 117 3.13 -6.70 -11.57
CA ARG A 117 1.70 -6.36 -11.63
C ARG A 117 1.51 -4.86 -11.40
N LEU A 118 0.45 -4.47 -10.70
CA LEU A 118 0.25 -3.08 -10.28
C LEU A 118 1.46 -2.58 -9.47
N PRO A 119 1.71 -1.26 -9.38
CA PRO A 119 2.84 -0.72 -8.64
C PRO A 119 3.00 -1.32 -7.25
N GLY A 120 4.20 -1.81 -6.97
CA GLY A 120 4.54 -2.52 -5.74
C GLY A 120 4.20 -4.02 -5.73
N GLN A 121 3.48 -4.52 -6.72
CA GLN A 121 3.02 -5.92 -6.77
C GLN A 121 3.89 -6.82 -7.65
N GLN A 122 4.12 -8.02 -7.16
CA GLN A 122 4.74 -9.11 -7.90
C GLN A 122 3.86 -10.35 -7.81
N TYR A 123 3.56 -10.97 -8.94
CA TYR A 123 2.80 -12.22 -9.00
C TYR A 123 3.59 -13.36 -8.38
N ASP A 124 2.98 -14.07 -7.47
CA ASP A 124 3.49 -15.28 -6.84
C ASP A 124 2.83 -16.49 -7.51
N GLU A 125 3.63 -17.23 -8.29
CA GLU A 125 3.15 -18.39 -9.06
C GLU A 125 2.72 -19.56 -8.18
N GLU A 126 3.20 -19.65 -6.92
CA GLU A 126 2.85 -20.74 -6.01
C GLU A 126 1.48 -20.54 -5.38
N SER A 127 1.14 -19.31 -5.01
CA SER A 127 -0.12 -18.98 -4.33
C SER A 127 -1.20 -18.43 -5.27
N GLY A 128 -0.83 -17.92 -6.44
CA GLY A 128 -1.72 -17.19 -7.35
C GLY A 128 -2.06 -15.78 -6.88
N LEU A 129 -1.43 -15.31 -5.81
CA LEU A 129 -1.61 -14.00 -5.22
C LEU A 129 -0.57 -13.01 -5.75
N HIS A 130 -0.75 -11.71 -5.43
CA HIS A 130 0.25 -10.69 -5.68
C HIS A 130 0.94 -10.31 -4.37
N TYR A 131 2.25 -10.59 -4.25
CA TYR A 131 3.06 -10.08 -3.16
C TYR A 131 3.19 -8.57 -3.29
N ASN A 132 2.72 -7.83 -2.32
CA ASN A 132 2.74 -6.36 -2.28
C ASN A 132 3.45 -5.87 -1.01
N ARG A 133 4.75 -6.16 -0.93
CA ARG A 133 5.68 -5.74 0.12
C ARG A 133 5.27 -6.12 1.55
N HIS A 134 4.23 -5.54 2.12
CA HIS A 134 3.77 -5.79 3.49
C HIS A 134 2.56 -6.72 3.57
N ARG A 135 1.88 -6.93 2.45
CA ARG A 135 0.67 -7.76 2.37
C ARG A 135 0.65 -8.59 1.09
N TYR A 136 -0.17 -9.62 1.08
CA TYR A 136 -0.55 -10.33 -0.14
C TYR A 136 -1.92 -9.86 -0.61
N TYR A 137 -2.01 -9.54 -1.88
CA TYR A 137 -3.21 -9.07 -2.54
C TYR A 137 -3.83 -10.18 -3.38
N ASP A 138 -5.15 -10.37 -3.25
CA ASP A 138 -5.94 -11.30 -4.05
C ASP A 138 -6.68 -10.51 -5.15
N PRO A 139 -6.22 -10.58 -6.41
CA PRO A 139 -6.86 -9.83 -7.49
C PRO A 139 -8.28 -10.35 -7.80
N GLY A 140 -8.54 -11.65 -7.52
CA GLY A 140 -9.88 -12.25 -7.73
C GLY A 140 -10.93 -11.72 -6.75
N GLN A 141 -10.52 -11.28 -5.56
CA GLN A 141 -11.37 -10.65 -4.56
C GLN A 141 -11.22 -9.12 -4.51
N GLY A 142 -10.23 -8.54 -5.19
CA GLY A 142 -9.94 -7.11 -5.19
C GLY A 142 -9.49 -6.59 -3.82
N ARG A 143 -8.86 -7.42 -2.97
CA ARG A 143 -8.50 -7.05 -1.61
C ARG A 143 -7.23 -7.75 -1.10
N TYR A 144 -6.69 -7.26 0.00
CA TYR A 144 -5.64 -7.97 0.74
C TYR A 144 -6.21 -9.16 1.51
N ILE A 145 -5.39 -10.22 1.68
CA ILE A 145 -5.76 -11.42 2.45
C ILE A 145 -5.44 -11.29 3.95
N THR A 146 -4.63 -10.31 4.33
CA THR A 146 -4.27 -10.01 5.72
C THR A 146 -4.68 -8.60 6.10
N GLN A 147 -4.87 -8.36 7.40
CA GLN A 147 -5.16 -7.02 7.93
C GLN A 147 -3.98 -6.07 7.67
N ASP A 148 -4.29 -4.79 7.54
CA ASP A 148 -3.30 -3.74 7.42
C ASP A 148 -2.42 -3.71 8.69
N PRO A 149 -1.07 -3.80 8.56
CA PRO A 149 -0.16 -3.67 9.69
C PRO A 149 -0.26 -2.32 10.42
N THR A 150 -0.73 -1.27 9.73
CA THR A 150 -0.96 0.05 10.31
C THR A 150 -2.29 0.15 11.06
N GLY A 151 -3.09 -0.90 11.05
CA GLY A 151 -4.41 -0.94 11.69
C GLY A 151 -5.37 0.07 11.07
N LEU A 152 -6.13 0.78 11.92
CA LEU A 152 -7.09 1.79 11.46
C LEU A 152 -6.44 3.04 10.80
N ALA A 153 -5.12 3.20 10.91
CA ALA A 153 -4.42 4.27 10.16
C ALA A 153 -4.45 4.02 8.64
N GLY A 154 -4.53 2.76 8.20
CA GLY A 154 -4.72 2.38 6.79
C GLY A 154 -6.18 2.45 6.31
N GLY A 155 -7.15 2.79 7.18
CA GLY A 155 -8.57 2.89 6.82
C GLY A 155 -9.47 2.01 7.71
N LEU A 156 -10.80 2.18 7.57
CA LEU A 156 -11.78 1.41 8.34
C LEU A 156 -11.85 -0.06 7.94
N ASN A 157 -11.61 -0.36 6.67
CA ASN A 157 -11.56 -1.73 6.18
C ASN A 157 -10.10 -2.18 6.10
N PRO A 158 -9.61 -3.01 7.05
CA PRO A 158 -8.20 -3.40 7.10
C PRO A 158 -7.75 -4.30 5.96
N TYR A 159 -8.66 -4.75 5.10
CA TYR A 159 -8.36 -5.62 3.96
C TYR A 159 -8.48 -4.93 2.61
N VAL A 160 -8.87 -3.64 2.59
CA VAL A 160 -9.10 -2.94 1.33
C VAL A 160 -7.78 -2.79 0.55
N TYR A 161 -7.83 -2.98 -0.76
CA TYR A 161 -6.93 -2.41 -1.75
C TYR A 161 -7.51 -1.05 -2.17
N ALA A 162 -6.90 -0.34 -3.07
CA ALA A 162 -7.40 0.97 -3.50
C ALA A 162 -8.90 0.94 -3.86
N LEU A 163 -9.70 1.85 -3.29
CA LEU A 163 -11.17 1.91 -3.52
C LEU A 163 -11.53 2.18 -4.99
N ASN A 164 -10.65 2.83 -5.72
CA ASN A 164 -10.78 3.02 -7.16
C ASN A 164 -9.53 2.47 -7.84
N PRO A 165 -9.50 1.19 -8.18
CA PRO A 165 -8.33 0.54 -8.76
C PRO A 165 -7.96 1.05 -10.15
N VAL A 166 -8.87 1.79 -10.82
CA VAL A 166 -8.58 2.44 -12.11
C VAL A 166 -7.67 3.66 -11.95
N SER A 167 -7.77 4.37 -10.84
CA SER A 167 -7.06 5.64 -10.64
C SER A 167 -6.01 5.60 -9.53
N TRP A 168 -6.11 4.63 -8.62
CA TRP A 168 -5.31 4.57 -7.42
C TRP A 168 -4.58 3.24 -7.30
N THR A 169 -3.40 3.30 -6.68
CA THR A 169 -2.57 2.13 -6.40
C THR A 169 -2.01 2.24 -4.98
N ASP A 170 -1.73 1.09 -4.36
CA ASP A 170 -1.06 1.01 -3.06
C ASP A 170 0.31 0.31 -3.21
N PRO A 171 1.37 1.05 -3.54
CA PRO A 171 2.68 0.46 -3.83
C PRO A 171 3.38 -0.17 -2.62
N LEU A 172 2.92 0.14 -1.42
CA LEU A 172 3.54 -0.37 -0.18
C LEU A 172 2.74 -1.49 0.47
N GLY A 173 1.49 -1.69 0.07
CA GLY A 173 0.59 -2.59 0.77
C GLY A 173 0.23 -2.09 2.17
N LEU A 174 0.18 -0.77 2.38
CA LEU A 174 -0.07 -0.13 3.68
C LEU A 174 -1.16 0.95 3.61
N GLU A 175 -1.84 1.05 2.47
CA GLU A 175 -2.91 1.98 2.15
C GLU A 175 -2.89 3.32 2.92
N GLN A 176 -1.84 4.10 2.73
CA GLN A 176 -1.91 5.53 2.95
C GLN A 176 -2.37 6.16 1.65
N PHE A 177 -3.64 6.59 1.61
CA PHE A 177 -4.10 7.45 0.52
C PHE A 177 -3.33 8.75 0.57
N LEU A 178 -2.45 8.95 -0.41
CA LEU A 178 -1.70 10.18 -0.58
C LEU A 178 -2.44 11.08 -1.56
N PHE A 179 -2.68 12.30 -1.16
CA PHE A 179 -3.39 13.31 -1.93
C PHE A 179 -2.47 14.45 -2.31
N SER A 180 -2.79 15.15 -3.40
CA SER A 180 -2.02 16.29 -3.85
C SER A 180 -2.25 17.56 -3.03
N ASN A 181 -3.38 17.62 -2.30
CA ASN A 181 -3.74 18.75 -1.43
C ASN A 181 -4.63 18.32 -0.25
N ALA A 182 -4.72 19.20 0.74
CA ALA A 182 -5.51 18.96 1.96
C ALA A 182 -7.01 18.84 1.70
N ASP A 183 -7.53 19.50 0.67
CA ASP A 183 -8.96 19.49 0.34
C ASP A 183 -9.40 18.13 -0.19
N GLU A 184 -8.60 17.51 -1.05
CA GLU A 184 -8.83 16.15 -1.53
C GLU A 184 -8.78 15.13 -0.37
N ALA A 185 -7.77 15.23 0.48
CA ALA A 185 -7.65 14.38 1.66
C ALA A 185 -8.84 14.54 2.62
N GLY A 186 -9.27 15.78 2.88
CA GLY A 186 -10.40 16.10 3.74
C GLY A 186 -11.73 15.60 3.18
N LEU A 187 -11.99 15.86 1.91
CA LEU A 187 -13.21 15.40 1.22
C LEU A 187 -13.29 13.88 1.20
N PHE A 188 -12.17 13.23 0.93
CA PHE A 188 -12.10 11.78 0.94
C PHE A 188 -12.37 11.21 2.34
N ALA A 189 -11.70 11.73 3.36
CA ALA A 189 -11.83 11.26 4.74
C ALA A 189 -13.30 11.34 5.24
N ILE A 190 -14.00 12.45 4.96
CA ILE A 190 -15.41 12.56 5.34
C ILE A 190 -16.31 11.63 4.53
N LYS A 191 -16.10 11.47 3.20
CA LYS A 191 -16.89 10.54 2.39
C LYS A 191 -16.79 9.10 2.86
N MET A 192 -15.62 8.70 3.36
CA MET A 192 -15.37 7.35 3.87
C MET A 192 -16.19 7.00 5.11
N CYS A 193 -16.45 7.95 6.00
CA CYS A 193 -17.14 7.68 7.26
C CYS A 193 -18.55 8.31 7.37
N ASN A 194 -18.97 9.11 6.38
CA ASN A 194 -20.24 9.84 6.47
C ASN A 194 -21.47 8.91 6.45
N ALA A 195 -21.44 7.86 5.66
CA ALA A 195 -22.53 6.87 5.62
C ALA A 195 -22.69 6.17 6.97
N ASP A 196 -21.61 5.71 7.57
CA ASP A 196 -21.61 5.09 8.90
C ASP A 196 -22.04 6.06 9.99
N SER A 197 -21.66 7.35 9.85
CA SER A 197 -22.06 8.42 10.75
C SER A 197 -23.59 8.61 10.73
N ILE A 198 -24.19 8.66 9.55
CA ILE A 198 -25.63 8.80 9.36
C ILE A 198 -26.36 7.57 9.88
N GLU A 199 -25.88 6.37 9.53
CA GLU A 199 -26.49 5.11 9.92
C GLU A 199 -26.50 4.90 11.44
N ASN A 200 -25.33 5.11 12.06
CA ASN A 200 -25.16 4.91 13.50
C ASN A 200 -25.59 6.10 14.36
N ASN A 201 -25.88 7.24 13.73
CA ASN A 201 -26.21 8.51 14.41
C ASN A 201 -25.11 8.95 15.37
N LEU A 202 -23.87 8.93 14.93
CA LEU A 202 -22.68 9.27 15.71
C LEU A 202 -21.73 10.11 14.87
N GLU A 203 -20.95 10.95 15.52
CA GLU A 203 -19.89 11.68 14.85
C GLU A 203 -18.62 10.83 14.68
N TYR A 204 -17.95 11.01 13.57
CA TYR A 204 -16.63 10.47 13.30
C TYR A 204 -15.69 11.61 12.92
N GLY A 205 -14.40 11.48 13.23
CA GLY A 205 -13.45 12.53 12.87
C GLY A 205 -12.00 12.16 13.09
N GLY A 206 -11.12 12.92 12.45
CA GLY A 206 -9.69 12.73 12.51
C GLY A 206 -8.92 13.93 11.98
N LEU A 207 -7.63 13.74 11.71
CA LEU A 207 -6.72 14.79 11.27
C LEU A 207 -6.40 14.65 9.79
N ILE A 208 -6.11 15.81 9.18
CA ILE A 208 -5.44 15.88 7.87
C ILE A 208 -3.98 16.22 8.15
N CYS A 209 -3.09 15.38 7.65
CA CYS A 209 -1.65 15.45 7.84
C CYS A 209 -0.94 15.73 6.52
N LYS A 210 0.24 16.37 6.60
CA LYS A 210 1.11 16.62 5.46
C LYS A 210 2.51 16.09 5.75
N LYS A 211 3.08 15.36 4.80
CA LYS A 211 4.50 14.97 4.78
C LYS A 211 5.04 15.25 3.39
N ASP A 212 6.09 16.05 3.31
CA ASP A 212 6.64 16.57 2.06
C ASP A 212 5.54 17.26 1.21
N GLU A 213 5.34 16.83 -0.02
CA GLU A 213 4.29 17.36 -0.91
C GLU A 213 2.98 16.55 -0.84
N ASN A 214 2.90 15.51 0.02
CA ASN A 214 1.76 14.61 0.10
C ASN A 214 0.89 14.92 1.31
N TYR A 215 -0.42 14.80 1.12
CA TYR A 215 -1.44 14.94 2.16
C TYR A 215 -2.11 13.60 2.39
N PHE A 216 -2.49 13.32 3.62
CA PHE A 216 -3.20 12.11 4.02
C PHE A 216 -4.06 12.37 5.25
N TYR A 217 -4.92 11.45 5.59
CA TYR A 217 -5.79 11.56 6.76
C TYR A 217 -5.48 10.44 7.78
N THR A 218 -5.76 10.71 9.06
CA THR A 218 -5.77 9.66 10.08
C THR A 218 -7.09 8.91 10.03
N GLY A 219 -7.09 7.63 10.40
CA GLY A 219 -8.33 6.87 10.56
C GLY A 219 -9.32 7.59 11.48
N PRO A 220 -10.64 7.51 11.21
CA PRO A 220 -11.63 8.23 11.98
C PRO A 220 -11.76 7.68 13.40
N LEU A 221 -11.73 8.58 14.36
CA LEU A 221 -12.13 8.30 15.74
C LEU A 221 -13.66 8.31 15.80
N LYS A 222 -14.22 7.36 16.53
CA LYS A 222 -15.65 7.30 16.79
C LYS A 222 -15.97 8.20 17.98
N GLY A 223 -16.89 9.11 17.79
CA GLY A 223 -17.45 9.99 18.81
C GLY A 223 -18.78 9.47 19.37
N ASN A 224 -19.63 10.39 19.73
CA ASN A 224 -21.00 10.14 20.15
C ASN A 224 -21.96 11.06 19.34
N LEU A 225 -23.22 11.13 19.75
CA LEU A 225 -24.21 11.98 19.11
C LEU A 225 -23.87 13.49 19.16
N ALA A 226 -23.21 13.93 20.21
CA ALA A 226 -22.98 15.34 20.50
C ALA A 226 -21.59 15.83 20.09
N GLY A 227 -20.73 14.92 19.59
CA GLY A 227 -19.41 15.33 19.14
C GLY A 227 -18.38 14.22 19.06
N VAL A 228 -17.34 14.51 18.32
CA VAL A 228 -16.08 13.76 18.29
C VAL A 228 -14.92 14.70 18.63
N ASN A 229 -13.90 14.18 19.29
CA ASN A 229 -12.65 14.93 19.47
C ASN A 229 -11.57 14.39 18.51
N PRO A 230 -11.47 14.95 17.31
CA PRO A 230 -10.52 14.48 16.29
C PRO A 230 -9.06 14.74 16.70
N TYR A 231 -8.81 15.64 17.66
CA TYR A 231 -7.48 15.99 18.13
C TYR A 231 -6.84 14.93 19.06
N LYS A 232 -7.59 13.86 19.41
CA LYS A 232 -7.03 12.67 20.04
C LYS A 232 -6.28 11.78 19.06
N ALA A 233 -6.48 11.95 17.77
CA ALA A 233 -5.62 11.34 16.74
C ALA A 233 -4.26 12.04 16.71
N ALA A 234 -3.24 11.33 16.20
CA ALA A 234 -1.92 11.90 15.98
C ALA A 234 -1.51 11.70 14.53
N CYS A 235 -0.94 12.72 13.93
CA CYS A 235 -0.22 12.54 12.67
C CYS A 235 1.03 11.70 12.94
N PRO A 236 1.42 10.77 12.05
CA PRO A 236 2.66 10.01 12.16
C PRO A 236 3.88 10.91 12.34
N ASP A 237 4.94 10.35 12.93
CA ASP A 237 6.24 11.00 13.03
C ASP A 237 6.69 11.49 11.64
N ASP A 238 7.39 12.62 11.59
CA ASP A 238 7.81 13.32 10.38
C ASP A 238 6.68 13.98 9.56
N SER A 239 5.46 14.02 10.06
CA SER A 239 4.36 14.69 9.40
C SER A 239 3.76 15.81 10.23
N LYS A 240 3.06 16.72 9.56
CA LYS A 240 2.50 17.92 10.17
C LYS A 240 0.99 17.91 10.01
N ARG A 241 0.27 18.24 11.07
CA ARG A 241 -1.18 18.46 11.00
C ARG A 241 -1.47 19.76 10.23
N VAL A 242 -2.32 19.64 9.20
CA VAL A 242 -2.75 20.77 8.36
C VAL A 242 -4.26 20.92 8.28
N GLY A 243 -5.00 20.10 9.01
CA GLY A 243 -6.44 20.20 9.07
C GLY A 243 -7.06 19.16 10.00
N VAL A 244 -8.38 19.23 10.07
CA VAL A 244 -9.22 18.32 10.82
C VAL A 244 -10.48 18.03 10.01
N TYR A 245 -11.03 16.83 10.14
CA TYR A 245 -12.30 16.47 9.55
C TYR A 245 -13.22 15.83 10.58
N HIS A 246 -14.52 16.03 10.43
CA HIS A 246 -15.53 15.30 11.18
C HIS A 246 -16.84 15.21 10.39
N THR A 247 -17.72 14.35 10.85
CA THR A 247 -19.07 14.16 10.31
C THR A 247 -20.09 14.41 11.39
N HIS A 248 -21.24 14.92 11.01
CA HIS A 248 -22.42 14.94 11.87
C HIS A 248 -23.27 13.69 11.62
N GLY A 249 -23.83 13.12 12.67
CA GLY A 249 -24.79 12.03 12.60
C GLY A 249 -26.08 12.40 11.90
N TYR A 250 -27.11 11.58 12.07
CA TYR A 250 -28.44 11.93 11.55
C TYR A 250 -29.08 13.08 12.34
N PHE A 251 -30.08 13.74 11.75
CA PHE A 251 -30.89 14.75 12.45
C PHE A 251 -31.49 14.18 13.72
N SER A 252 -31.34 14.88 14.85
CA SER A 252 -31.71 14.35 16.16
C SER A 252 -32.37 15.39 17.05
N ASP A 253 -33.28 14.91 17.90
CA ASP A 253 -33.82 15.72 19.02
C ASP A 253 -32.82 15.73 20.19
N THR A 254 -33.17 16.46 21.26
CA THR A 254 -32.36 16.57 22.48
C THR A 254 -32.23 15.26 23.26
N GLU A 255 -33.08 14.28 22.99
CA GLU A 255 -33.03 12.93 23.59
C GLU A 255 -32.20 11.95 22.75
N GLY A 256 -31.77 12.34 21.54
CA GLY A 256 -30.97 11.55 20.64
C GLY A 256 -31.77 10.65 19.68
N ASN A 257 -33.05 10.83 19.60
CA ASN A 257 -33.88 10.11 18.64
C ASN A 257 -33.75 10.74 17.26
N LYS A 258 -33.69 9.90 16.22
CA LYS A 258 -33.66 10.37 14.83
C LYS A 258 -34.99 11.07 14.48
N VAL A 259 -34.89 12.28 13.96
CA VAL A 259 -36.04 13.12 13.61
C VAL A 259 -35.93 13.62 12.17
N LEU A 260 -37.01 14.28 11.70
CA LEU A 260 -36.97 14.98 10.42
C LEU A 260 -36.11 16.25 10.54
N LYS A 261 -35.48 16.69 9.45
CA LYS A 261 -34.62 17.85 9.34
C LYS A 261 -35.15 19.10 10.07
N GLY A 262 -36.46 19.41 9.99
CA GLY A 262 -37.07 20.56 10.63
C GLY A 262 -37.12 20.51 12.18
N ASN A 263 -36.86 19.36 12.78
CA ASN A 263 -36.87 19.11 14.21
C ASN A 263 -35.46 18.83 14.77
N ASP A 264 -34.42 19.07 13.96
CA ASP A 264 -33.02 18.86 14.38
C ASP A 264 -32.60 19.83 15.46
N ALA A 265 -32.20 19.32 16.61
CA ALA A 265 -31.78 20.12 17.77
C ALA A 265 -30.33 20.57 17.74
N TYR A 266 -29.50 19.97 16.80
CA TYR A 266 -28.05 20.13 16.80
C TYR A 266 -27.50 20.96 15.64
N ASP A 267 -28.38 21.46 14.74
CA ASP A 267 -27.94 22.15 13.49
C ASP A 267 -26.93 21.33 12.67
N SER A 268 -27.26 20.06 12.47
CA SER A 268 -26.35 19.05 11.88
C SER A 268 -25.89 19.34 10.43
N LEU A 269 -26.42 20.39 9.80
CA LEU A 269 -26.03 20.84 8.46
C LEU A 269 -24.86 21.84 8.44
N HIS A 270 -24.46 22.38 9.60
CA HIS A 270 -23.49 23.46 9.67
C HIS A 270 -22.41 23.17 10.71
N PHE A 271 -21.23 23.77 10.52
CA PHE A 271 -20.21 23.82 11.57
C PHE A 271 -20.75 24.50 12.80
N SER A 272 -20.67 23.86 13.95
CA SER A 272 -21.00 24.47 15.23
C SER A 272 -20.04 25.65 15.58
N PRO A 273 -20.41 26.55 16.48
CA PRO A 273 -19.48 27.55 16.99
C PRO A 273 -18.21 26.94 17.61
N GLN A 274 -18.34 25.76 18.23
CA GLN A 274 -17.22 25.06 18.85
C GLN A 274 -16.27 24.49 17.80
N ASP A 275 -16.76 23.96 16.69
CA ASP A 275 -15.91 23.46 15.57
C ASP A 275 -15.06 24.59 15.01
N LYS A 276 -15.69 25.75 14.77
CA LYS A 276 -14.98 26.92 14.25
C LYS A 276 -13.93 27.43 15.22
N SER A 277 -14.30 27.58 16.52
CA SER A 277 -13.38 28.07 17.54
C SER A 277 -12.20 27.11 17.77
N SER A 278 -12.43 25.81 17.71
CA SER A 278 -11.40 24.79 17.78
C SER A 278 -10.46 24.86 16.57
N ALA A 279 -11.03 24.97 15.37
CA ALA A 279 -10.24 25.12 14.14
C ALA A 279 -9.39 26.40 14.17
N ASP A 280 -9.94 27.52 14.63
CA ASP A 280 -9.24 28.80 14.79
C ASP A 280 -8.09 28.71 15.79
N PHE A 281 -8.30 27.99 16.91
CA PHE A 281 -7.26 27.78 17.91
C PHE A 281 -6.09 26.98 17.35
N PHE A 282 -6.35 25.87 16.69
CA PHE A 282 -5.32 24.98 16.17
C PHE A 282 -4.67 25.46 14.87
N ALA A 283 -5.31 26.39 14.16
CA ALA A 283 -4.73 27.04 12.97
C ALA A 283 -3.70 28.13 13.31
N LYS A 284 -3.55 28.52 14.58
CA LYS A 284 -2.61 29.58 14.98
C LYS A 284 -1.18 29.20 14.61
N GLY A 285 -0.54 30.03 13.78
CA GLY A 285 0.83 29.81 13.31
C GLY A 285 0.96 28.91 12.09
N GLU A 286 -0.14 28.29 11.64
CA GLU A 286 -0.13 27.41 10.49
C GLU A 286 -0.47 28.15 9.19
N LYS A 287 0.35 27.93 8.13
CA LYS A 287 0.11 28.56 6.83
C LYS A 287 -1.11 27.97 6.11
N GLU A 288 -1.26 26.67 6.26
CA GLU A 288 -2.33 25.88 5.64
C GLU A 288 -3.08 25.14 6.74
N TYR A 289 -4.32 25.50 7.01
CA TYR A 289 -5.17 24.78 7.94
C TYR A 289 -6.64 24.93 7.51
N SER A 290 -7.37 23.82 7.51
CA SER A 290 -8.81 23.83 7.20
C SER A 290 -9.54 22.80 8.05
N SER A 291 -10.82 23.04 8.30
CA SER A 291 -11.71 22.06 8.92
C SER A 291 -12.73 21.59 7.88
N TYR A 292 -13.02 20.30 7.86
CA TYR A 292 -13.91 19.66 6.90
C TYR A 292 -15.06 18.99 7.61
N LEU A 293 -16.27 19.14 7.06
CA LEU A 293 -17.52 18.65 7.65
C LEU A 293 -18.32 17.83 6.64
N GLY A 294 -18.75 16.62 7.04
CA GLY A 294 -19.76 15.83 6.36
C GLY A 294 -21.11 15.92 7.09
N THR A 295 -22.20 16.11 6.35
CA THR A 295 -23.53 16.32 6.89
C THR A 295 -24.47 15.11 6.67
N PRO A 296 -25.60 15.04 7.40
CA PRO A 296 -26.61 13.99 7.16
C PRO A 296 -27.20 13.97 5.75
N GLU A 297 -27.12 15.06 5.00
CA GLU A 297 -27.59 15.15 3.61
C GLU A 297 -26.50 14.77 2.60
N SER A 298 -25.37 14.22 3.05
CA SER A 298 -24.20 13.91 2.23
C SER A 298 -23.68 15.12 1.45
N THR A 299 -23.82 16.30 2.03
CA THR A 299 -23.15 17.54 1.59
C THR A 299 -21.88 17.74 2.41
N TYR A 300 -20.87 18.33 1.79
CA TYR A 300 -19.55 18.44 2.37
C TYR A 300 -19.11 19.89 2.39
N PHE A 301 -18.55 20.33 3.51
CA PHE A 301 -18.16 21.73 3.69
C PHE A 301 -16.73 21.84 4.19
N LYS A 302 -16.09 22.94 3.79
CA LYS A 302 -14.77 23.36 4.27
C LYS A 302 -14.91 24.69 4.99
N TYR A 303 -14.34 24.77 6.19
CA TYR A 303 -14.13 26.02 6.92
C TYR A 303 -12.65 26.41 6.87
N ASN A 304 -12.38 27.65 6.47
CA ASN A 304 -11.03 28.21 6.46
C ASN A 304 -10.87 29.22 7.61
N PRO A 305 -10.07 28.89 8.65
CA PRO A 305 -9.87 29.76 9.82
C PRO A 305 -9.28 31.13 9.51
N LYS A 306 -8.47 31.28 8.46
CA LYS A 306 -7.88 32.57 8.09
C LYS A 306 -8.88 33.54 7.50
N THR A 307 -9.78 33.03 6.69
CA THR A 307 -10.78 33.87 5.99
C THR A 307 -12.13 33.89 6.67
N GLN A 308 -12.32 33.03 7.72
CA GLN A 308 -13.57 32.81 8.43
C GLN A 308 -14.73 32.41 7.49
N LYS A 309 -14.40 31.80 6.34
CA LYS A 309 -15.39 31.43 5.32
C LYS A 309 -15.65 29.93 5.35
N VAL A 310 -16.93 29.59 5.19
CA VAL A 310 -17.40 28.25 4.89
C VAL A 310 -17.68 28.17 3.39
N SER A 311 -17.25 27.10 2.74
CA SER A 311 -17.52 26.81 1.33
C SER A 311 -17.94 25.36 1.17
N GLU A 312 -18.87 25.10 0.26
CA GLU A 312 -19.25 23.75 -0.13
C GLU A 312 -18.15 23.12 -1.00
N MET A 313 -17.92 21.84 -0.79
CA MET A 313 -16.98 21.02 -1.54
C MET A 313 -17.75 20.11 -2.52
N LYS A 314 -17.20 19.90 -3.69
CA LYS A 314 -17.86 19.10 -4.75
C LYS A 314 -17.12 17.81 -5.01
#